data_d56cf08c150d12c53ace6d1f0dc15bc1
#
_entry.id   d56cf08c150d12c53ace6d1f0dc15bc1
#
_cell.length_a   1.000
_cell.length_b   1.000
_cell.length_c   1.000
_cell.angle_alpha   90.00
_cell.angle_beta   90.00
_cell.angle_gamma   90.00
#
_symmetry.space_group_name_H-M   'P 1'
#
loop_
_entity.id
_entity.type
_entity.pdbx_description
1 polymer ?
#
loop_
_entity_poly.entity_id
_entity_poly.type
_entity_poly.pdbx_seq_one_letter_code
_entity_poly.pdbx_strand_id
1 'polypeptide(L)'
;FRRPDRTMSEDQFSQHCADKLEEMILAEGPDTIAAFIGEPILGTGGIVPPPAGYLQKIQAVLDKYDILLVADEVVTGFGRLGTMFGSDHYGMKPDLITIAKGLTSAYAPLSGVIVSDKVWQVLVQGSDQLGAIGHGWTYAAHPICAAAGVANLEVIDELGLVDNAGSTGAYFRSELTKALAGHKHVGDVRGDGMLAAVEFVEDKRSEEHTSELQSLAYLV
;
A
#
# COMPACT_ATOMS: atom_id res chain seq x y z
N PHE A 1 -8.94 3.77 -12.28
CA PHE A 1 -8.87 2.62 -13.15
C PHE A 1 -10.30 2.15 -13.50
N ARG A 2 -10.82 0.99 -13.20
CA ARG A 2 -12.17 0.55 -13.60
C ARG A 2 -13.25 1.16 -12.72
N ARG A 3 -13.76 2.34 -13.11
CA ARG A 3 -14.84 3.02 -12.39
C ARG A 3 -16.20 2.39 -12.74
N PRO A 4 -17.14 2.27 -11.79
CA PRO A 4 -18.49 1.76 -12.08
C PRO A 4 -19.24 2.64 -13.11
N ASP A 5 -18.95 3.94 -13.11
CA ASP A 5 -19.38 4.88 -14.14
C ASP A 5 -18.16 5.62 -14.68
N ARG A 6 -17.86 5.41 -15.97
CA ARG A 6 -16.71 6.03 -16.65
C ARG A 6 -16.79 7.54 -16.78
N THR A 7 -17.96 8.13 -16.58
CA THR A 7 -18.15 9.59 -16.60
C THR A 7 -17.71 10.26 -15.30
N MET A 8 -17.56 9.50 -14.21
CA MET A 8 -17.07 10.04 -12.94
C MET A 8 -15.65 10.60 -13.08
N SER A 9 -15.41 11.79 -12.53
CA SER A 9 -14.07 12.27 -12.27
C SER A 9 -13.36 11.42 -11.20
N GLU A 10 -12.05 11.55 -11.05
CA GLU A 10 -11.32 10.85 -9.97
C GLU A 10 -11.83 11.25 -8.59
N ASP A 11 -12.09 12.53 -8.38
CA ASP A 11 -12.60 13.01 -7.10
C ASP A 11 -14.00 12.47 -6.79
N GLN A 12 -14.89 12.41 -7.79
CA GLN A 12 -16.21 11.79 -7.63
C GLN A 12 -16.11 10.31 -7.33
N PHE A 13 -15.18 9.61 -7.96
CA PHE A 13 -14.95 8.20 -7.68
C PHE A 13 -14.36 7.97 -6.28
N SER A 14 -13.41 8.80 -5.86
CA SER A 14 -12.87 8.78 -4.49
C SER A 14 -13.96 9.02 -3.44
N GLN A 15 -14.88 9.97 -3.72
CA GLN A 15 -16.03 10.22 -2.84
C GLN A 15 -16.97 9.00 -2.81
N HIS A 16 -17.30 8.45 -3.96
CA HIS A 16 -18.12 7.24 -4.05
C HIS A 16 -17.57 6.08 -3.23
N CYS A 17 -16.24 5.87 -3.27
CA CYS A 17 -15.61 4.83 -2.46
C CYS A 17 -15.70 5.12 -0.95
N ALA A 18 -15.53 6.36 -0.54
CA ALA A 18 -15.67 6.77 0.85
C ALA A 18 -17.13 6.61 1.35
N ASP A 19 -18.11 6.98 0.52
CA ASP A 19 -19.53 6.81 0.82
C ASP A 19 -19.87 5.32 0.98
N LYS A 20 -19.30 4.45 0.12
CA LYS A 20 -19.48 2.98 0.22
C LYS A 20 -18.85 2.39 1.47
N LEU A 21 -17.69 2.90 1.89
CA LEU A 21 -17.09 2.51 3.17
C LEU A 21 -18.00 2.92 4.32
N GLU A 22 -18.51 4.14 4.33
CA GLU A 22 -19.41 4.62 5.37
C GLU A 22 -20.73 3.83 5.43
N GLU A 23 -21.34 3.54 4.27
CA GLU A 23 -22.50 2.66 4.21
C GLU A 23 -22.24 1.29 4.85
N MET A 24 -21.08 0.69 4.58
CA MET A 24 -20.67 -0.60 5.16
C MET A 24 -20.47 -0.48 6.68
N ILE A 25 -19.78 0.54 7.16
CA ILE A 25 -19.56 0.80 8.59
C ILE A 25 -20.90 0.90 9.32
N LEU A 26 -21.84 1.65 8.76
CA LEU A 26 -23.17 1.83 9.36
C LEU A 26 -24.00 0.54 9.34
N ALA A 27 -23.88 -0.27 8.29
CA ALA A 27 -24.58 -1.54 8.19
C ALA A 27 -24.08 -2.59 9.16
N GLU A 28 -22.76 -2.67 9.38
CA GLU A 28 -22.13 -3.61 10.31
C GLU A 28 -22.22 -3.14 11.78
N GLY A 29 -22.38 -1.85 12.00
CA GLY A 29 -22.34 -1.19 13.30
C GLY A 29 -20.93 -0.71 13.66
N PRO A 30 -20.72 0.61 13.76
CA PRO A 30 -19.40 1.22 13.99
C PRO A 30 -18.64 0.61 15.18
N ASP A 31 -19.34 0.33 16.26
CA ASP A 31 -18.76 -0.22 17.50
C ASP A 31 -18.24 -1.66 17.35
N THR A 32 -18.51 -2.32 16.23
CA THR A 32 -18.05 -3.70 15.95
C THR A 32 -16.79 -3.74 15.10
N ILE A 33 -16.32 -2.58 14.60
CA ILE A 33 -15.19 -2.49 13.66
C ILE A 33 -13.99 -1.87 14.39
N ALA A 34 -12.93 -2.63 14.57
CA ALA A 34 -11.72 -2.17 15.24
C ALA A 34 -10.80 -1.35 14.32
N ALA A 35 -10.65 -1.78 13.08
CA ALA A 35 -9.69 -1.18 12.15
C ALA A 35 -10.07 -1.43 10.68
N PHE A 36 -9.61 -0.53 9.81
CA PHE A 36 -9.53 -0.70 8.38
C PHE A 36 -8.05 -0.93 8.00
N ILE A 37 -7.78 -1.95 7.19
CA ILE A 37 -6.45 -2.19 6.63
C ILE A 37 -6.47 -1.97 5.11
N GLY A 38 -5.49 -1.21 4.60
CA GLY A 38 -5.37 -0.95 3.18
C GLY A 38 -3.92 -0.71 2.76
N GLU A 39 -3.60 -1.13 1.53
CA GLU A 39 -2.31 -0.83 0.90
C GLU A 39 -2.32 0.59 0.32
N PRO A 40 -1.23 1.39 0.45
CA PRO A 40 -1.11 2.67 -0.25
C PRO A 40 -1.27 2.55 -1.78
N ILE A 41 -0.73 1.49 -2.35
CA ILE A 41 -1.01 0.99 -3.72
C ILE A 41 -1.42 -0.46 -3.58
N LEU A 42 -2.51 -0.86 -4.21
CA LEU A 42 -2.85 -2.28 -4.27
C LEU A 42 -1.75 -3.03 -5.04
N GLY A 43 -0.92 -3.79 -4.34
CA GLY A 43 0.20 -4.53 -4.90
C GLY A 43 -0.27 -5.71 -5.73
N THR A 44 -0.56 -6.84 -5.11
CA THR A 44 -1.05 -8.07 -5.77
C THR A 44 -2.39 -7.89 -6.47
N GLY A 45 -3.17 -6.88 -6.10
CA GLY A 45 -4.41 -6.50 -6.79
C GLY A 45 -4.21 -5.89 -8.19
N GLY A 46 -2.95 -5.73 -8.63
CA GLY A 46 -2.65 -5.30 -9.99
C GLY A 46 -1.87 -4.00 -10.10
N ILE A 47 -1.09 -3.63 -9.10
CA ILE A 47 -0.39 -2.34 -9.03
C ILE A 47 -1.35 -1.20 -9.36
N VAL A 48 -2.38 -1.06 -8.53
CA VAL A 48 -3.42 -0.05 -8.75
C VAL A 48 -3.18 1.15 -7.82
N PRO A 49 -2.68 2.29 -8.34
CA PRO A 49 -2.57 3.51 -7.57
C PRO A 49 -3.96 4.00 -7.13
N PRO A 50 -4.07 4.57 -5.93
CA PRO A 50 -5.33 5.16 -5.49
C PRO A 50 -5.67 6.39 -6.35
N PRO A 51 -6.95 6.64 -6.65
CA PRO A 51 -7.34 7.89 -7.29
C PRO A 51 -7.10 9.08 -6.35
N ALA A 52 -6.94 10.27 -6.94
CA ALA A 52 -6.64 11.47 -6.18
C ALA A 52 -7.65 11.71 -5.04
N GLY A 53 -7.14 11.97 -3.83
CA GLY A 53 -7.95 12.24 -2.63
C GLY A 53 -8.63 11.03 -1.98
N TYR A 54 -8.49 9.85 -2.55
CA TYR A 54 -9.13 8.63 -2.03
C TYR A 54 -8.74 8.35 -0.57
N LEU A 55 -7.43 8.26 -0.29
CA LEU A 55 -6.94 7.88 1.04
C LEU A 55 -7.32 8.90 2.11
N GLN A 56 -7.31 10.19 1.78
CA GLN A 56 -7.74 11.25 2.69
C GLN A 56 -9.25 11.16 3.03
N LYS A 57 -10.08 10.84 2.02
CA LYS A 57 -11.52 10.69 2.24
C LYS A 57 -11.83 9.42 3.04
N ILE A 58 -11.14 8.31 2.78
CA ILE A 58 -11.22 7.09 3.58
C ILE A 58 -10.84 7.40 5.04
N GLN A 59 -9.71 8.06 5.26
CA GLN A 59 -9.27 8.42 6.61
C GLN A 59 -10.29 9.30 7.34
N ALA A 60 -10.88 10.29 6.66
CA ALA A 60 -11.93 11.14 7.27
C ALA A 60 -13.16 10.35 7.71
N VAL A 61 -13.54 9.30 6.97
CA VAL A 61 -14.62 8.39 7.39
C VAL A 61 -14.21 7.58 8.61
N LEU A 62 -12.99 7.03 8.63
CA LEU A 62 -12.49 6.23 9.77
C LEU A 62 -12.38 7.08 11.03
N ASP A 63 -11.85 8.31 10.93
CA ASP A 63 -11.74 9.26 12.04
C ASP A 63 -13.11 9.60 12.64
N LYS A 64 -14.15 9.71 11.79
CA LYS A 64 -15.52 9.99 12.24
C LYS A 64 -16.10 8.92 13.17
N TYR A 65 -15.69 7.67 12.98
CA TYR A 65 -16.19 6.52 13.74
C TYR A 65 -15.15 5.93 14.72
N ASP A 66 -14.02 6.61 14.93
CA ASP A 66 -12.89 6.16 15.77
C ASP A 66 -12.39 4.74 15.38
N ILE A 67 -12.35 4.46 14.09
CA ILE A 67 -11.84 3.21 13.53
C ILE A 67 -10.37 3.42 13.19
N LEU A 68 -9.50 2.51 13.64
CA LEU A 68 -8.05 2.61 13.39
C LEU A 68 -7.73 2.40 11.91
N LEU A 69 -6.77 3.18 11.39
CA LEU A 69 -6.20 3.00 10.06
C LEU A 69 -4.90 2.19 10.14
N VAL A 70 -4.86 1.04 9.46
CA VAL A 70 -3.67 0.22 9.28
C VAL A 70 -3.18 0.36 7.84
N ALA A 71 -1.98 0.91 7.63
CA ALA A 71 -1.33 0.93 6.34
C ALA A 71 -0.55 -0.38 6.12
N ASP A 72 -0.92 -1.13 5.09
CA ASP A 72 -0.14 -2.29 4.67
C ASP A 72 1.00 -1.85 3.74
N GLU A 73 2.18 -1.63 4.34
CA GLU A 73 3.39 -1.19 3.64
C GLU A 73 4.32 -2.36 3.24
N VAL A 74 3.80 -3.56 3.27
CA VAL A 74 4.57 -4.76 2.93
C VAL A 74 5.18 -4.68 1.53
N VAL A 75 4.49 -4.04 0.58
CA VAL A 75 4.99 -3.83 -0.79
C VAL A 75 5.55 -2.42 -0.99
N THR A 76 4.92 -1.42 -0.42
CA THR A 76 5.19 0.00 -0.69
C THR A 76 6.28 0.61 0.19
N GLY A 77 6.61 -0.03 1.30
CA GLY A 77 7.64 0.45 2.23
C GLY A 77 9.07 0.34 1.70
N PHE A 78 9.96 1.00 2.41
CA PHE A 78 11.42 0.98 2.20
C PHE A 78 11.86 1.55 0.84
N GLY A 79 11.29 2.69 0.47
CA GLY A 79 11.74 3.47 -0.67
C GLY A 79 11.04 3.18 -2.00
N ARG A 80 10.16 2.17 -2.06
CA ARG A 80 9.55 1.71 -3.32
C ARG A 80 8.87 2.80 -4.14
N LEU A 81 8.32 3.81 -3.50
CA LEU A 81 7.60 4.93 -4.15
C LEU A 81 8.41 6.25 -4.21
N GLY A 82 9.68 6.24 -3.82
CA GLY A 82 10.48 7.46 -3.71
C GLY A 82 10.31 8.20 -2.38
N THR A 83 9.63 7.57 -1.43
CA THR A 83 9.55 7.93 0.00
C THR A 83 9.83 6.69 0.82
N MET A 84 10.19 6.82 2.09
CA MET A 84 10.46 5.66 2.95
C MET A 84 9.21 4.77 3.05
N PHE A 85 8.04 5.35 3.19
CA PHE A 85 6.76 4.66 3.21
C PHE A 85 5.78 5.22 2.17
N GLY A 86 4.92 4.36 1.64
CA GLY A 86 3.87 4.77 0.72
C GLY A 86 2.80 5.64 1.40
N SER A 87 2.58 5.49 2.69
CA SER A 87 1.75 6.37 3.49
C SER A 87 2.25 7.82 3.47
N ASP A 88 3.57 8.04 3.53
CA ASP A 88 4.17 9.38 3.37
C ASP A 88 3.90 9.95 1.97
N HIS A 89 4.08 9.10 0.94
CA HIS A 89 3.89 9.48 -0.46
C HIS A 89 2.46 9.98 -0.74
N TYR A 90 1.46 9.32 -0.16
CA TYR A 90 0.06 9.65 -0.34
C TYR A 90 -0.55 10.51 0.79
N GLY A 91 0.25 10.90 1.77
CA GLY A 91 -0.20 11.73 2.89
C GLY A 91 -1.21 11.05 3.81
N MET A 92 -1.10 9.73 3.98
CA MET A 92 -1.85 8.97 4.99
C MET A 92 -1.28 9.23 6.39
N LYS A 93 -2.11 9.07 7.40
CA LYS A 93 -1.71 9.14 8.82
C LYS A 93 -2.20 7.87 9.54
N PRO A 94 -1.56 6.72 9.29
CA PRO A 94 -2.00 5.46 9.86
C PRO A 94 -1.73 5.39 11.38
N ASP A 95 -2.59 4.67 12.08
CA ASP A 95 -2.38 4.29 13.48
C ASP A 95 -1.41 3.12 13.61
N LEU A 96 -1.38 2.23 12.62
CA LEU A 96 -0.45 1.10 12.52
C LEU A 96 0.10 0.96 11.10
N ILE A 97 1.34 0.47 10.98
CA ILE A 97 1.98 0.18 9.69
C ILE A 97 2.51 -1.26 9.74
N THR A 98 2.09 -2.11 8.80
CA THR A 98 2.68 -3.44 8.65
C THR A 98 3.87 -3.39 7.71
N ILE A 99 4.98 -4.02 8.10
CA ILE A 99 6.25 -4.00 7.35
C ILE A 99 6.82 -5.41 7.16
N ALA A 100 7.37 -5.65 5.96
CA ALA A 100 8.08 -6.88 5.62
C ALA A 100 8.94 -6.66 4.34
N LYS A 101 9.17 -7.68 3.58
CA LYS A 101 9.84 -7.71 2.26
C LYS A 101 11.06 -6.77 2.14
N GLY A 102 10.84 -5.52 1.72
CA GLY A 102 11.87 -4.49 1.58
C GLY A 102 12.68 -4.23 2.86
N LEU A 103 12.15 -4.56 4.03
CA LEU A 103 12.84 -4.44 5.31
C LEU A 103 14.18 -5.18 5.34
N THR A 104 14.28 -6.33 4.68
CA THR A 104 15.51 -7.14 4.60
C THR A 104 15.94 -7.45 3.17
N SER A 105 15.29 -6.87 2.15
CA SER A 105 15.50 -7.22 0.74
C SER A 105 15.48 -8.73 0.47
N ALA A 106 14.64 -9.47 1.23
CA ALA A 106 14.46 -10.92 1.19
C ALA A 106 15.71 -11.76 1.60
N TYR A 107 16.73 -11.16 2.18
CA TYR A 107 17.89 -11.91 2.70
C TYR A 107 17.58 -12.72 3.96
N ALA A 108 16.64 -12.24 4.78
CA ALA A 108 16.17 -12.95 5.96
C ALA A 108 14.67 -12.73 6.19
N PRO A 109 13.94 -13.69 6.75
CA PRO A 109 12.52 -13.53 7.06
C PRO A 109 12.35 -12.60 8.26
N LEU A 110 11.85 -11.39 8.01
CA LEU A 110 11.54 -10.40 9.05
C LEU A 110 10.28 -9.64 8.66
N SER A 111 9.42 -9.45 9.63
CA SER A 111 8.26 -8.57 9.51
C SER A 111 8.01 -7.89 10.85
N GLY A 112 7.21 -6.84 10.84
CA GLY A 112 6.86 -6.11 12.05
C GLY A 112 5.62 -5.27 11.88
N VAL A 113 5.19 -4.69 12.98
CA VAL A 113 4.14 -3.67 13.01
C VAL A 113 4.69 -2.47 13.77
N ILE A 114 4.64 -1.30 13.13
CA ILE A 114 4.91 -0.03 13.77
C ILE A 114 3.58 0.48 14.31
N VAL A 115 3.56 0.92 15.55
CA VAL A 115 2.36 1.45 16.21
C VAL A 115 2.51 2.94 16.48
N SER A 116 1.44 3.72 16.32
CA SER A 116 1.41 5.14 16.68
C SER A 116 1.43 5.33 18.20
N ASP A 117 1.77 6.53 18.64
CA ASP A 117 1.69 6.90 20.07
C ASP A 117 0.27 6.72 20.63
N LYS A 118 -0.76 7.01 19.82
CA LYS A 118 -2.18 6.79 20.20
C LYS A 118 -2.41 5.35 20.63
N VAL A 119 -2.00 4.40 19.81
CA VAL A 119 -2.16 2.96 20.07
C VAL A 119 -1.24 2.51 21.22
N TRP A 120 0.04 2.96 21.19
CA TRP A 120 1.02 2.61 22.20
C TRP A 120 0.59 2.98 23.63
N GLN A 121 0.01 4.16 23.83
CA GLN A 121 -0.48 4.60 25.16
C GLN A 121 -1.57 3.68 25.70
N VAL A 122 -2.49 3.23 24.84
CA VAL A 122 -3.53 2.27 25.23
C VAL A 122 -2.92 0.91 25.62
N LEU A 123 -1.92 0.45 24.86
CA LEU A 123 -1.22 -0.82 25.16
C LEU A 123 -0.47 -0.75 26.49
N VAL A 124 0.20 0.37 26.79
CA VAL A 124 0.89 0.58 28.08
C VAL A 124 -0.12 0.55 29.23
N GLN A 125 -1.21 1.32 29.15
CA GLN A 125 -2.25 1.35 30.17
C GLN A 125 -2.91 -0.03 30.37
N GLY A 126 -3.15 -0.74 29.27
CA GLY A 126 -3.67 -2.12 29.30
C GLY A 126 -2.71 -3.09 30.00
N SER A 127 -1.41 -2.94 29.77
CA SER A 127 -0.40 -3.78 30.42
C SER A 127 -0.32 -3.57 31.93
N ASP A 128 -0.52 -2.34 32.39
CA ASP A 128 -0.56 -2.01 33.82
C ASP A 128 -1.77 -2.64 34.55
N GLN A 129 -2.88 -2.77 33.84
CA GLN A 129 -4.14 -3.26 34.41
C GLN A 129 -4.34 -4.78 34.22
N LEU A 130 -3.95 -5.32 33.07
CA LEU A 130 -4.25 -6.68 32.64
C LEU A 130 -3.01 -7.58 32.60
N GLY A 131 -1.82 -7.03 32.84
CA GLY A 131 -0.54 -7.73 32.69
C GLY A 131 0.02 -7.61 31.27
N ALA A 132 1.16 -8.25 31.03
CA ALA A 132 1.89 -8.16 29.78
C ALA A 132 1.02 -8.53 28.56
N ILE A 133 1.21 -7.77 27.45
CA ILE A 133 0.57 -8.08 26.18
C ILE A 133 1.00 -9.49 25.73
N GLY A 134 0.03 -10.41 25.66
CA GLY A 134 0.26 -11.80 25.30
C GLY A 134 0.52 -12.04 23.81
N HIS A 135 1.10 -11.05 23.10
CA HIS A 135 1.42 -11.15 21.68
C HIS A 135 2.92 -11.38 21.46
N GLY A 136 3.27 -12.49 20.84
CA GLY A 136 4.65 -12.81 20.50
C GLY A 136 4.76 -14.15 19.79
N TRP A 137 5.81 -14.31 19.03
CA TRP A 137 6.12 -15.54 18.30
C TRP A 137 7.46 -16.10 18.82
N THR A 138 7.65 -17.41 18.79
CA THR A 138 8.87 -18.07 19.24
C THR A 138 10.14 -17.46 18.62
N TYR A 139 10.08 -17.08 17.35
CA TYR A 139 11.19 -16.46 16.62
C TYR A 139 11.11 -14.94 16.50
N ALA A 140 10.25 -14.26 17.26
CA ALA A 140 10.23 -12.80 17.32
C ALA A 140 11.58 -12.24 17.76
N ALA A 141 11.98 -11.11 17.19
CA ALA A 141 13.25 -10.44 17.43
C ALA A 141 14.50 -11.34 17.21
N HIS A 142 14.42 -12.30 16.25
CA HIS A 142 15.56 -13.16 15.94
C HIS A 142 16.78 -12.34 15.53
N PRO A 143 17.93 -12.45 16.23
CA PRO A 143 19.03 -11.50 16.08
C PRO A 143 19.66 -11.49 14.68
N ILE A 144 19.72 -12.63 14.00
CA ILE A 144 20.24 -12.70 12.62
C ILE A 144 19.33 -11.95 11.66
N CYS A 145 17.99 -12.12 11.79
CA CYS A 145 17.03 -11.43 10.94
C CYS A 145 17.02 -9.92 11.22
N ALA A 146 17.11 -9.54 12.49
CA ALA A 146 17.20 -8.14 12.88
C ALA A 146 18.49 -7.47 12.35
N ALA A 147 19.64 -8.14 12.46
CA ALA A 147 20.91 -7.66 11.91
C ALA A 147 20.84 -7.47 10.38
N ALA A 148 20.20 -8.40 9.66
CA ALA A 148 19.98 -8.25 8.23
C ALA A 148 19.09 -7.04 7.89
N GLY A 149 18.05 -6.78 8.71
CA GLY A 149 17.20 -5.59 8.57
C GLY A 149 17.98 -4.30 8.79
N VAL A 150 18.80 -4.22 9.85
CA VAL A 150 19.64 -3.04 10.14
C VAL A 150 20.60 -2.78 8.98
N ALA A 151 21.38 -3.79 8.56
CA ALA A 151 22.32 -3.64 7.46
C ALA A 151 21.63 -3.22 6.14
N ASN A 152 20.44 -3.74 5.87
CA ASN A 152 19.67 -3.34 4.69
C ASN A 152 19.21 -1.88 4.75
N LEU A 153 18.77 -1.41 5.92
CA LEU A 153 18.38 -0.01 6.10
C LEU A 153 19.57 0.95 5.95
N GLU A 154 20.73 0.57 6.48
CA GLU A 154 21.98 1.31 6.30
C GLU A 154 22.35 1.44 4.81
N VAL A 155 22.27 0.35 4.04
CA VAL A 155 22.51 0.37 2.57
C VAL A 155 21.50 1.26 1.84
N ILE A 156 20.22 1.22 2.21
CA ILE A 156 19.19 2.08 1.61
C ILE A 156 19.55 3.55 1.80
N ASP A 157 19.99 3.93 2.99
CA ASP A 157 20.37 5.31 3.34
C ASP A 157 21.69 5.71 2.66
N GLU A 158 22.75 4.94 2.84
CA GLU A 158 24.09 5.22 2.30
C GLU A 158 24.12 5.39 0.78
N LEU A 159 23.31 4.60 0.06
CA LEU A 159 23.25 4.65 -1.40
C LEU A 159 22.15 5.59 -1.93
N GLY A 160 21.39 6.26 -1.08
CA GLY A 160 20.30 7.16 -1.48
C GLY A 160 19.23 6.47 -2.31
N LEU A 161 18.89 5.21 -1.96
CA LEU A 161 18.02 4.37 -2.80
C LEU A 161 16.59 4.87 -2.87
N VAL A 162 16.12 5.59 -1.86
CA VAL A 162 14.78 6.20 -1.83
C VAL A 162 14.66 7.24 -2.95
N ASP A 163 15.59 8.19 -3.02
CA ASP A 163 15.61 9.24 -4.06
C ASP A 163 15.83 8.65 -5.45
N ASN A 164 16.71 7.65 -5.55
CA ASN A 164 16.93 6.92 -6.79
C ASN A 164 15.66 6.23 -7.27
N ALA A 165 14.89 5.61 -6.39
CA ALA A 165 13.62 4.97 -6.74
C ALA A 165 12.60 5.97 -7.30
N GLY A 166 12.52 7.17 -6.72
CA GLY A 166 11.64 8.24 -7.22
C GLY A 166 11.99 8.67 -8.64
N SER A 167 13.26 9.03 -8.88
CA SER A 167 13.73 9.51 -10.18
C SER A 167 13.76 8.42 -11.25
N THR A 168 14.32 7.26 -10.94
CA THR A 168 14.40 6.12 -11.86
C THR A 168 13.02 5.55 -12.17
N GLY A 169 12.13 5.50 -11.18
CA GLY A 169 10.75 5.05 -11.37
C GLY A 169 9.96 5.92 -12.34
N ALA A 170 10.09 7.26 -12.22
CA ALA A 170 9.47 8.19 -13.15
C ALA A 170 9.98 8.00 -14.59
N TYR A 171 11.30 7.87 -14.77
CA TYR A 171 11.91 7.58 -16.06
C TYR A 171 11.41 6.24 -16.63
N PHE A 172 11.47 5.18 -15.82
CA PHE A 172 11.06 3.82 -16.21
C PHE A 172 9.61 3.80 -16.71
N ARG A 173 8.66 4.36 -15.95
CA ARG A 173 7.26 4.39 -16.35
C ARG A 173 7.03 5.21 -17.62
N SER A 174 7.74 6.32 -17.77
CA SER A 174 7.68 7.14 -19.00
C SER A 174 8.12 6.34 -20.22
N GLU A 175 9.27 5.66 -20.14
CA GLU A 175 9.78 4.85 -21.26
C GLU A 175 8.91 3.63 -21.54
N LEU A 176 8.41 2.96 -20.50
CA LEU A 176 7.48 1.84 -20.64
C LEU A 176 6.19 2.26 -21.37
N THR A 177 5.61 3.39 -20.95
CA THR A 177 4.41 3.94 -21.58
C THR A 177 4.64 4.30 -23.04
N LYS A 178 5.77 4.94 -23.38
CA LYS A 178 6.15 5.27 -24.76
C LYS A 178 6.34 4.02 -25.62
N ALA A 179 7.08 3.03 -25.09
CA ALA A 179 7.37 1.80 -25.81
C ALA A 179 6.11 0.98 -26.13
N LEU A 180 5.10 1.05 -25.27
CA LEU A 180 3.87 0.27 -25.38
C LEU A 180 2.67 1.03 -25.95
N ALA A 181 2.79 2.33 -26.21
CA ALA A 181 1.67 3.20 -26.62
C ALA A 181 0.92 2.69 -27.86
N GLY A 182 1.64 2.09 -28.84
CA GLY A 182 1.07 1.56 -30.07
C GLY A 182 0.67 0.08 -30.02
N HIS A 183 0.90 -0.61 -28.91
CA HIS A 183 0.67 -2.05 -28.84
C HIS A 183 -0.81 -2.38 -28.72
N LYS A 184 -1.34 -3.19 -29.67
CA LYS A 184 -2.79 -3.46 -29.78
C LYS A 184 -3.39 -4.18 -28.57
N HIS A 185 -2.59 -4.97 -27.86
CA HIS A 185 -3.02 -5.78 -26.72
C HIS A 185 -2.66 -5.18 -25.36
N VAL A 186 -2.15 -3.94 -25.31
CA VAL A 186 -1.91 -3.23 -24.05
C VAL A 186 -3.06 -2.28 -23.80
N GLY A 187 -3.87 -2.58 -22.79
CA GLY A 187 -5.02 -1.77 -22.38
C GLY A 187 -4.63 -0.62 -21.47
N ASP A 188 -3.70 -0.88 -20.53
CA ASP A 188 -3.26 0.10 -19.55
C ASP A 188 -1.80 -0.11 -19.16
N VAL A 189 -1.11 0.99 -18.85
CA VAL A 189 0.23 1.02 -18.23
C VAL A 189 0.12 1.94 -17.03
N ARG A 190 0.23 1.38 -15.85
CA ARG A 190 0.02 2.12 -14.59
C ARG A 190 1.09 1.82 -13.56
N GLY A 191 1.12 2.60 -12.50
CA GLY A 191 2.02 2.42 -11.38
C GLY A 191 2.46 3.73 -10.76
N ASP A 192 3.29 3.64 -9.73
CA ASP A 192 3.96 4.78 -9.10
C ASP A 192 5.30 4.36 -8.51
N GLY A 193 6.24 5.31 -8.34
CA GLY A 193 7.62 4.99 -7.96
C GLY A 193 8.23 3.94 -8.88
N MET A 194 8.80 2.90 -8.31
CA MET A 194 9.35 1.74 -9.03
C MET A 194 8.31 0.64 -9.28
N LEU A 195 7.06 0.82 -8.87
CA LEU A 195 5.99 -0.13 -9.17
C LEU A 195 5.36 0.20 -10.52
N ALA A 196 5.25 -0.80 -11.39
CA ALA A 196 4.58 -0.67 -12.68
C ALA A 196 3.84 -1.95 -13.04
N ALA A 197 2.71 -1.80 -13.72
CA ALA A 197 1.96 -2.89 -14.31
C ALA A 197 1.57 -2.58 -15.75
N VAL A 198 1.55 -3.61 -16.57
CA VAL A 198 1.02 -3.58 -17.93
C VAL A 198 -0.19 -4.49 -17.96
N GLU A 199 -1.34 -3.95 -18.31
CA GLU A 199 -2.58 -4.71 -18.46
C GLU A 199 -2.75 -5.15 -19.90
N PHE A 200 -2.89 -6.46 -20.09
CA PHE A 200 -3.13 -7.02 -21.41
C PHE A 200 -4.62 -7.24 -21.64
N VAL A 201 -5.08 -6.86 -22.83
CA VAL A 201 -6.48 -6.95 -23.24
C VAL A 201 -6.57 -7.57 -24.64
N GLU A 202 -7.69 -8.21 -24.97
CA GLU A 202 -8.00 -8.66 -26.33
C GLU A 202 -8.38 -7.48 -27.23
N ASP A 203 -9.23 -6.60 -26.71
CA ASP A 203 -9.66 -5.36 -27.38
C ASP A 203 -9.59 -4.18 -26.40
N LYS A 204 -8.84 -3.15 -26.77
CA LYS A 204 -8.73 -1.90 -26.00
C LYS A 204 -10.05 -1.19 -25.75
N ARG A 205 -11.06 -1.39 -26.61
CA ARG A 205 -12.36 -0.71 -26.50
C ARG A 205 -13.29 -1.38 -25.52
N SER A 206 -13.29 -2.71 -25.47
CA SER A 206 -14.08 -3.48 -24.52
C SER A 206 -13.38 -3.64 -23.17
N GLU A 207 -12.05 -3.45 -23.14
CA GLU A 207 -11.18 -3.77 -21.99
C GLU A 207 -11.34 -5.24 -21.53
N GLU A 208 -11.73 -6.10 -22.46
CA GLU A 208 -11.88 -7.52 -22.23
C GLU A 208 -10.49 -8.15 -22.04
N HIS A 209 -10.30 -8.85 -20.93
CA HIS A 209 -9.02 -9.53 -20.64
C HIS A 209 -8.78 -10.70 -21.59
N THR A 210 -7.53 -10.93 -21.92
CA THR A 210 -7.14 -12.19 -22.57
C THR A 210 -7.39 -13.34 -21.61
N SER A 211 -8.11 -14.36 -22.06
CA SER A 211 -8.50 -15.53 -21.24
C SER A 211 -7.30 -16.33 -20.67
N GLU A 212 -6.10 -16.16 -21.23
CA GLU A 212 -4.90 -16.91 -20.86
C GLU A 212 -3.89 -16.15 -19.99
N LEU A 213 -4.04 -14.85 -19.79
CA LEU A 213 -3.10 -14.01 -19.05
C LEU A 213 -3.77 -13.30 -17.88
N GLN A 214 -4.23 -14.07 -16.89
CA GLN A 214 -4.58 -13.52 -15.56
C GLN A 214 -3.34 -13.18 -14.71
N SER A 215 -2.13 -13.41 -15.21
CA SER A 215 -0.92 -13.01 -14.51
C SER A 215 -0.51 -11.61 -14.95
N LEU A 216 -0.74 -10.64 -14.08
CA LEU A 216 -0.09 -9.36 -14.13
C LEU A 216 1.43 -9.60 -14.12
N ALA A 217 2.13 -9.13 -15.14
CA ALA A 217 3.59 -9.12 -15.10
C ALA A 217 4.00 -8.05 -14.07
N TYR A 218 4.35 -8.49 -12.88
CA TYR A 218 4.95 -7.63 -11.87
C TYR A 218 6.41 -7.39 -12.26
N LEU A 219 6.72 -6.18 -12.69
CA LEU A 219 8.09 -5.70 -12.73
C LEU A 219 8.38 -5.06 -11.36
N VAL A 220 9.06 -5.79 -10.51
CA VAL A 220 9.53 -5.34 -9.19
C VAL A 220 10.98 -4.91 -9.29
#